data_ef37474e4bf2c236c8d4d654bd21d9be
#
_entry.id   ef37474e4bf2c236c8d4d654bd21d9be
#
_cell.length_a   1.000
_cell.length_b   1.000
_cell.length_c   1.000
_cell.angle_alpha   90.00
_cell.angle_beta   90.00
_cell.angle_gamma   90.00
#
_symmetry.space_group_name_H-M   'P 1'
#
loop_
_entity.id
_entity.type
_entity.pdbx_description
1 polymer ?
#
loop_
_entity_poly.entity_id
_entity_poly.type
_entity_poly.pdbx_seq_one_letter_code
_entity_poly.pdbx_strand_id
1 'polypeptide(L)'
;MSASPLILNGFIMNVVGHVSAGLWRHPADRATEYTQLDYWLHIARLLDEAGFDSLFIADALGQLDVYGGSADTALRTAAQTPVNDPLLLVSAIAAATRHLSVGVTVSTTYEHPYLLARKFTTLDHLSGGRVAWNVVTSVLESAARNLGLAQQMDHDERYDRAQEFLDVTYKLWEGSWEDGALVRDRARGVHVDPARVHPIDHAGKYFTVPGAHLSQPSVQRTPVIFQAGTSPRGREFAARNAEVVFLGGARAADIRESVAQIRQRAVALGRAPDAIRFVTAVTVVTDATAQAAQRKHEDLLRYTDEDAALALFSAWTGVDWSRFDRDQPLEYIETNAGRSALRNFTRIDADRRWTVGDVARYIGIGGLHPTFVGDPVTVSDALEHYADEAGVDGFNIAYAVSPGSFEDFVTHIVPELRRRGRLAERPAQPLTLRERLQGTGQRRLRDDHPGAAFRDLRAAGARGAHTAQATP
;
A
#
# COMPACT_ATOMS: atom_id res chain seq x y z
N MET A 1 28.48 1.71 -12.70
CA MET A 1 27.89 2.19 -11.45
C MET A 1 27.16 1.01 -10.82
N SER A 2 27.39 0.69 -9.56
CA SER A 2 26.64 -0.37 -8.86
C SER A 2 25.15 0.01 -8.89
N ALA A 3 24.29 -0.93 -9.33
CA ALA A 3 22.86 -0.70 -9.33
C ALA A 3 22.35 -0.50 -7.88
N SER A 4 21.42 0.41 -7.67
CA SER A 4 20.88 0.69 -6.33
C SER A 4 20.13 -0.53 -5.79
N PRO A 5 20.16 -0.77 -4.47
CA PRO A 5 19.35 -1.80 -3.84
C PRO A 5 17.86 -1.62 -4.15
N LEU A 6 17.16 -2.73 -4.33
CA LEU A 6 15.71 -2.76 -4.50
C LEU A 6 15.00 -2.67 -3.14
N ILE A 7 13.92 -1.91 -3.07
CA ILE A 7 12.98 -1.95 -1.97
C ILE A 7 12.14 -3.23 -2.10
N LEU A 8 12.11 -4.07 -1.06
CA LEU A 8 11.30 -5.28 -1.04
C LEU A 8 10.26 -5.24 0.09
N ASN A 9 9.00 -5.31 -0.28
CA ASN A 9 7.89 -5.43 0.67
C ASN A 9 7.15 -6.75 0.43
N GLY A 10 6.81 -7.47 1.48
CA GLY A 10 5.82 -8.54 1.38
C GLY A 10 4.43 -7.92 1.19
N PHE A 11 3.66 -8.34 0.19
CA PHE A 11 2.34 -7.79 -0.12
C PHE A 11 1.24 -8.78 0.22
N ILE A 12 0.46 -8.48 1.24
CA ILE A 12 -0.56 -9.37 1.79
C ILE A 12 -1.81 -8.57 2.22
N MET A 13 -2.88 -9.28 2.50
CA MET A 13 -4.10 -8.75 3.11
C MET A 13 -4.53 -9.68 4.24
N ASN A 14 -5.22 -9.16 5.26
CA ASN A 14 -5.65 -9.97 6.41
C ASN A 14 -6.90 -10.79 6.08
N VAL A 15 -6.75 -11.68 5.09
CA VAL A 15 -7.81 -12.51 4.48
C VAL A 15 -7.25 -13.89 4.11
N VAL A 16 -8.14 -14.78 3.68
CA VAL A 16 -7.75 -16.06 3.08
C VAL A 16 -7.22 -15.85 1.65
N GLY A 17 -8.02 -15.31 0.74
CA GLY A 17 -7.64 -15.08 -0.66
C GLY A 17 -7.41 -13.60 -0.97
N HIS A 18 -6.17 -13.18 -1.27
CA HIS A 18 -5.84 -11.79 -1.58
C HIS A 18 -5.98 -11.49 -3.07
N VAL A 19 -4.92 -11.67 -3.88
CA VAL A 19 -4.92 -11.39 -5.32
C VAL A 19 -4.83 -12.65 -6.19
N SER A 20 -4.62 -13.81 -5.58
CA SER A 20 -4.57 -15.10 -6.27
C SER A 20 -5.85 -15.89 -5.96
N ALA A 21 -6.85 -15.68 -6.79
CA ALA A 21 -8.19 -16.18 -6.55
C ALA A 21 -8.27 -17.72 -6.58
N GLY A 22 -8.86 -18.31 -5.52
CA GLY A 22 -9.10 -19.74 -5.40
C GLY A 22 -7.92 -20.57 -4.90
N LEU A 23 -6.71 -20.02 -4.82
CA LEU A 23 -5.50 -20.76 -4.46
C LEU A 23 -5.45 -21.22 -2.99
N TRP A 24 -6.32 -20.71 -2.12
CA TRP A 24 -6.48 -21.25 -0.75
C TRP A 24 -6.85 -22.74 -0.72
N ARG A 25 -7.32 -23.30 -1.84
CA ARG A 25 -7.62 -24.73 -1.98
C ARG A 25 -6.38 -25.58 -2.25
N HIS A 26 -5.26 -24.97 -2.58
CA HIS A 26 -4.01 -25.68 -2.81
C HIS A 26 -3.50 -26.30 -1.51
N PRO A 27 -3.06 -27.58 -1.49
CA PRO A 27 -2.66 -28.29 -0.26
C PRO A 27 -1.51 -27.62 0.52
N ALA A 28 -0.66 -26.84 -0.15
CA ALA A 28 0.44 -26.10 0.49
C ALA A 28 0.02 -24.72 1.02
N ASP A 29 -1.22 -24.27 0.76
CA ASP A 29 -1.69 -22.99 1.26
C ASP A 29 -2.14 -23.09 2.72
N ARG A 30 -1.70 -22.13 3.53
CA ARG A 30 -2.07 -22.00 4.93
C ARG A 30 -2.77 -20.67 5.25
N ALA A 31 -3.24 -19.95 4.22
CA ALA A 31 -3.91 -18.66 4.42
C ALA A 31 -5.20 -18.78 5.25
N THR A 32 -5.82 -19.95 5.32
CA THR A 32 -6.94 -20.23 6.24
C THR A 32 -6.59 -20.06 7.73
N GLU A 33 -5.28 -20.03 8.08
CA GLU A 33 -4.79 -19.75 9.43
C GLU A 33 -4.69 -18.24 9.73
N TYR A 34 -5.14 -17.36 8.85
CA TYR A 34 -5.04 -15.91 8.99
C TYR A 34 -5.64 -15.33 10.29
N THR A 35 -6.50 -16.08 10.96
CA THR A 35 -7.05 -15.73 12.30
C THR A 35 -6.12 -16.09 13.45
N GLN A 36 -4.99 -16.76 13.19
CA GLN A 36 -4.02 -17.20 14.18
C GLN A 36 -2.79 -16.28 14.18
N LEU A 37 -2.38 -15.82 15.35
CA LEU A 37 -1.26 -14.90 15.46
C LEU A 37 0.05 -15.53 14.97
N ASP A 38 0.28 -16.83 15.23
CA ASP A 38 1.50 -17.54 14.85
C ASP A 38 1.74 -17.55 13.33
N TYR A 39 0.67 -17.60 12.53
CA TYR A 39 0.75 -17.47 11.07
C TYR A 39 1.39 -16.13 10.66
N TRP A 40 0.94 -15.04 11.25
CA TRP A 40 1.47 -13.70 10.99
C TRP A 40 2.89 -13.50 11.48
N LEU A 41 3.20 -14.04 12.68
CA LEU A 41 4.54 -13.95 13.25
C LEU A 41 5.54 -14.79 12.46
N HIS A 42 5.14 -15.93 11.90
CA HIS A 42 5.97 -16.73 11.01
C HIS A 42 6.36 -15.94 9.75
N ILE A 43 5.40 -15.37 9.03
CA ILE A 43 5.65 -14.54 7.85
C ILE A 43 6.53 -13.34 8.20
N ALA A 44 6.22 -12.65 9.29
CA ALA A 44 6.96 -11.46 9.68
C ALA A 44 8.43 -11.77 10.01
N ARG A 45 8.71 -12.83 10.75
CA ARG A 45 10.09 -13.27 11.06
C ARG A 45 10.84 -13.69 9.81
N LEU A 46 10.20 -14.48 8.94
CA LEU A 46 10.77 -14.91 7.66
C LEU A 46 11.23 -13.69 6.84
N LEU A 47 10.35 -12.70 6.67
CA LEU A 47 10.66 -11.50 5.90
C LEU A 47 11.69 -10.60 6.62
N ASP A 48 11.59 -10.51 7.96
CA ASP A 48 12.59 -9.81 8.78
C ASP A 48 13.97 -10.40 8.59
N GLU A 49 14.16 -11.70 8.71
CA GLU A 49 15.41 -12.41 8.54
C GLU A 49 15.95 -12.33 7.10
N ALA A 50 15.06 -12.34 6.13
CA ALA A 50 15.42 -12.22 4.72
C ALA A 50 15.90 -10.82 4.32
N GLY A 51 15.58 -9.77 5.08
CA GLY A 51 16.01 -8.40 4.81
C GLY A 51 15.00 -7.56 4.03
N PHE A 52 13.74 -7.95 4.02
CA PHE A 52 12.67 -7.12 3.47
C PHE A 52 12.56 -5.80 4.23
N ASP A 53 12.12 -4.74 3.52
CA ASP A 53 11.92 -3.41 4.09
C ASP A 53 10.64 -3.33 4.90
N SER A 54 9.55 -3.90 4.37
CA SER A 54 8.27 -3.92 5.08
C SER A 54 7.40 -5.13 4.75
N LEU A 55 6.43 -5.40 5.62
CA LEU A 55 5.21 -6.12 5.30
C LEU A 55 4.13 -5.09 5.00
N PHE A 56 3.69 -5.02 3.75
CA PHE A 56 2.63 -4.13 3.29
C PHE A 56 1.29 -4.88 3.35
N ILE A 57 0.40 -4.44 4.24
CA ILE A 57 -0.89 -5.09 4.47
C ILE A 57 -2.00 -4.22 3.87
N ALA A 58 -2.58 -4.72 2.78
CA ALA A 58 -3.76 -4.11 2.16
C ALA A 58 -5.00 -4.32 3.02
N ASP A 59 -6.00 -3.46 2.82
CA ASP A 59 -7.30 -3.56 3.48
C ASP A 59 -8.43 -3.00 2.62
N ALA A 60 -9.62 -3.53 2.81
CA ALA A 60 -10.87 -3.04 2.23
C ALA A 60 -12.02 -3.27 3.22
N LEU A 61 -12.83 -2.23 3.47
CA LEU A 61 -13.90 -2.24 4.48
C LEU A 61 -15.24 -2.74 3.96
N GLY A 62 -15.33 -3.13 2.68
CA GLY A 62 -16.56 -3.61 2.05
C GLY A 62 -16.45 -5.03 1.52
N GLN A 63 -17.58 -5.67 1.36
CA GLN A 63 -17.67 -6.95 0.66
C GLN A 63 -17.66 -6.74 -0.86
N LEU A 64 -17.13 -7.72 -1.61
CA LEU A 64 -17.14 -7.73 -3.05
C LEU A 64 -18.51 -8.20 -3.56
N ASP A 65 -19.48 -7.28 -3.65
CA ASP A 65 -20.88 -7.55 -3.95
C ASP A 65 -21.34 -7.13 -5.36
N VAL A 66 -20.40 -6.80 -6.24
CA VAL A 66 -20.70 -6.37 -7.61
C VAL A 66 -21.01 -7.56 -8.53
N TYR A 67 -20.20 -8.63 -8.45
CA TYR A 67 -20.36 -9.82 -9.27
C TYR A 67 -21.65 -10.57 -8.91
N GLY A 68 -22.61 -10.63 -9.85
CA GLY A 68 -23.91 -11.22 -9.63
C GLY A 68 -24.82 -10.44 -8.67
N GLY A 69 -24.44 -9.21 -8.31
CA GLY A 69 -25.21 -8.36 -7.39
C GLY A 69 -25.24 -8.87 -5.94
N SER A 70 -24.33 -9.77 -5.56
CA SER A 70 -24.23 -10.32 -4.19
C SER A 70 -22.78 -10.63 -3.80
N ALA A 71 -22.53 -10.79 -2.50
CA ALA A 71 -21.23 -11.23 -2.00
C ALA A 71 -21.04 -12.77 -2.01
N ASP A 72 -22.01 -13.54 -2.50
CA ASP A 72 -22.04 -15.01 -2.39
C ASP A 72 -20.81 -15.66 -3.05
N THR A 73 -20.44 -15.19 -4.23
CA THR A 73 -19.25 -15.71 -4.93
C THR A 73 -17.97 -15.38 -4.15
N ALA A 74 -17.80 -14.15 -3.67
CA ALA A 74 -16.65 -13.77 -2.88
C ALA A 74 -16.54 -14.59 -1.58
N LEU A 75 -17.65 -14.78 -0.88
CA LEU A 75 -17.73 -15.61 0.34
C LEU A 75 -17.40 -17.09 0.04
N ARG A 76 -18.01 -17.66 -1.00
CA ARG A 76 -17.79 -19.06 -1.39
C ARG A 76 -16.35 -19.34 -1.78
N THR A 77 -15.71 -18.39 -2.46
CA THR A 77 -14.36 -18.54 -3.01
C THR A 77 -13.27 -17.92 -2.15
N ALA A 78 -13.63 -17.31 -1.03
CA ALA A 78 -12.74 -16.56 -0.14
C ALA A 78 -12.00 -15.40 -0.84
N ALA A 79 -12.60 -14.78 -1.84
CA ALA A 79 -12.03 -13.65 -2.55
C ALA A 79 -12.12 -12.37 -1.69
N GLN A 80 -11.03 -12.01 -1.01
CA GLN A 80 -10.88 -10.88 -0.08
C GLN A 80 -11.96 -10.81 1.02
N THR A 81 -12.61 -11.92 1.31
CA THR A 81 -13.61 -12.02 2.38
C THR A 81 -13.64 -13.45 2.92
N PRO A 82 -13.78 -13.67 4.25
CA PRO A 82 -13.82 -12.66 5.32
C PRO A 82 -12.48 -11.92 5.49
N VAL A 83 -12.54 -10.71 6.07
CA VAL A 83 -11.37 -9.84 6.29
C VAL A 83 -11.31 -9.38 7.74
N ASN A 84 -10.11 -9.37 8.33
CA ASN A 84 -9.84 -8.87 9.67
C ASN A 84 -9.07 -7.54 9.61
N ASP A 85 -9.19 -6.71 10.67
CA ASP A 85 -8.50 -5.42 10.79
C ASP A 85 -6.96 -5.61 10.85
N PRO A 86 -6.21 -5.12 9.86
CA PRO A 86 -4.75 -5.29 9.82
C PRO A 86 -4.02 -4.38 10.81
N LEU A 87 -4.63 -3.28 11.26
CA LEU A 87 -4.00 -2.33 12.18
C LEU A 87 -3.64 -2.99 13.52
N LEU A 88 -4.46 -3.97 13.94
CA LEU A 88 -4.26 -4.71 15.19
C LEU A 88 -3.04 -5.64 15.16
N LEU A 89 -2.59 -6.06 13.98
CA LEU A 89 -1.41 -6.91 13.81
C LEU A 89 -0.08 -6.16 14.01
N VAL A 90 -0.06 -4.85 13.77
CA VAL A 90 1.17 -4.05 13.71
C VAL A 90 2.01 -4.17 14.97
N SER A 91 1.39 -4.07 16.14
CA SER A 91 2.09 -4.16 17.43
C SER A 91 2.72 -5.53 17.67
N ALA A 92 2.01 -6.61 17.31
CA ALA A 92 2.49 -7.97 17.47
C ALA A 92 3.67 -8.27 16.53
N ILE A 93 3.57 -7.84 15.26
CA ILE A 93 4.64 -7.95 14.28
C ILE A 93 5.87 -7.15 14.72
N ALA A 94 5.68 -5.91 15.17
CA ALA A 94 6.76 -5.06 15.64
C ALA A 94 7.50 -5.66 16.85
N ALA A 95 6.79 -6.34 17.76
CA ALA A 95 7.38 -7.03 18.89
C ALA A 95 8.14 -8.30 18.51
N ALA A 96 7.75 -8.97 17.42
CA ALA A 96 8.36 -10.22 16.97
C ALA A 96 9.52 -10.02 15.98
N THR A 97 9.74 -8.79 15.49
CA THR A 97 10.73 -8.45 14.46
C THR A 97 11.65 -7.33 14.93
N ARG A 98 12.83 -7.25 14.33
CA ARG A 98 13.83 -6.24 14.70
C ARG A 98 13.96 -5.12 13.67
N HIS A 99 13.86 -5.43 12.39
CA HIS A 99 14.13 -4.50 11.29
C HIS A 99 12.92 -4.31 10.37
N LEU A 100 12.07 -5.33 10.24
CA LEU A 100 10.90 -5.27 9.36
C LEU A 100 9.96 -4.14 9.79
N SER A 101 9.57 -3.32 8.84
CA SER A 101 8.53 -2.32 9.04
C SER A 101 7.16 -2.86 8.63
N VAL A 102 6.09 -2.20 9.04
CA VAL A 102 4.72 -2.56 8.65
C VAL A 102 4.07 -1.37 7.97
N GLY A 103 3.74 -1.52 6.69
CA GLY A 103 2.87 -0.60 5.96
C GLY A 103 1.43 -1.07 6.05
N VAL A 104 0.56 -0.32 6.73
CA VAL A 104 -0.82 -0.74 6.95
C VAL A 104 -1.79 0.22 6.27
N THR A 105 -2.81 -0.36 5.63
CA THR A 105 -3.84 0.39 4.92
C THR A 105 -4.93 0.86 5.88
N VAL A 106 -5.23 2.17 5.86
CA VAL A 106 -6.37 2.75 6.58
C VAL A 106 -7.02 3.84 5.74
N SER A 107 -8.36 3.80 5.70
CA SER A 107 -9.18 4.71 4.89
C SER A 107 -9.35 6.08 5.54
N THR A 108 -9.17 7.14 4.73
CA THR A 108 -9.50 8.52 5.14
C THR A 108 -10.99 8.83 5.08
N THR A 109 -11.76 8.03 4.35
CA THR A 109 -13.20 8.27 4.15
C THR A 109 -14.02 7.94 5.39
N TYR A 110 -13.60 6.92 6.16
CA TYR A 110 -14.42 6.39 7.24
C TYR A 110 -13.82 6.58 8.63
N GLU A 111 -12.54 6.93 8.71
CA GLU A 111 -11.87 7.21 9.97
C GLU A 111 -11.97 8.71 10.35
N HIS A 112 -11.68 9.02 11.62
CA HIS A 112 -11.54 10.39 12.09
C HIS A 112 -10.06 10.73 12.29
N PRO A 113 -9.53 11.86 11.75
CA PRO A 113 -8.10 12.16 11.74
C PRO A 113 -7.48 12.26 13.15
N TYR A 114 -8.21 12.78 14.15
CA TYR A 114 -7.74 12.87 15.54
C TYR A 114 -7.50 11.47 16.15
N LEU A 115 -8.43 10.54 15.94
CA LEU A 115 -8.31 9.17 16.45
C LEU A 115 -7.21 8.41 15.72
N LEU A 116 -7.13 8.58 14.41
CA LEU A 116 -6.11 7.94 13.59
C LEU A 116 -4.71 8.43 13.95
N ALA A 117 -4.53 9.74 14.14
CA ALA A 117 -3.26 10.31 14.56
C ALA A 117 -2.76 9.68 15.88
N ARG A 118 -3.64 9.48 16.85
CA ARG A 118 -3.31 8.82 18.11
C ARG A 118 -2.92 7.35 17.90
N LYS A 119 -3.67 6.60 17.07
CA LYS A 119 -3.36 5.20 16.75
C LYS A 119 -1.95 5.07 16.16
N PHE A 120 -1.64 5.84 15.11
CA PHE A 120 -0.34 5.79 14.45
C PHE A 120 0.81 6.29 15.32
N THR A 121 0.63 7.31 16.13
CA THR A 121 1.66 7.72 17.10
C THR A 121 1.98 6.60 18.10
N THR A 122 0.96 5.89 18.57
CA THR A 122 1.16 4.74 19.45
C THR A 122 1.93 3.63 18.77
N LEU A 123 1.56 3.29 17.52
CA LEU A 123 2.25 2.26 16.73
C LEU A 123 3.70 2.66 16.41
N ASP A 124 3.95 3.93 16.11
CA ASP A 124 5.29 4.44 15.84
C ASP A 124 6.19 4.35 17.09
N HIS A 125 5.66 4.66 18.27
CA HIS A 125 6.37 4.43 19.54
C HIS A 125 6.70 2.95 19.76
N LEU A 126 5.71 2.07 19.62
CA LEU A 126 5.86 0.64 19.90
C LEU A 126 6.79 -0.05 18.89
N SER A 127 6.81 0.41 17.65
CA SER A 127 7.66 -0.12 16.60
C SER A 127 9.05 0.53 16.51
N GLY A 128 9.27 1.64 17.22
CA GLY A 128 10.52 2.41 17.11
C GLY A 128 10.71 3.03 15.72
N GLY A 129 9.63 3.52 15.10
CA GLY A 129 9.68 4.16 13.79
C GLY A 129 9.55 3.21 12.60
N ARG A 130 9.05 1.99 12.81
CA ARG A 130 8.89 0.98 11.76
C ARG A 130 7.44 0.80 11.32
N VAL A 131 6.67 1.90 11.28
CA VAL A 131 5.29 1.90 10.77
C VAL A 131 5.12 2.89 9.63
N ALA A 132 4.33 2.50 8.64
CA ALA A 132 3.86 3.35 7.55
C ALA A 132 2.34 3.28 7.42
N TRP A 133 1.76 4.33 6.89
CA TRP A 133 0.34 4.41 6.57
C TRP A 133 0.12 4.42 5.06
N ASN A 134 -0.53 3.38 4.54
CA ASN A 134 -1.06 3.40 3.19
C ASN A 134 -2.40 4.12 3.17
N VAL A 135 -2.39 5.33 2.63
CA VAL A 135 -3.53 6.23 2.57
C VAL A 135 -4.44 5.84 1.42
N VAL A 136 -5.67 5.46 1.72
CA VAL A 136 -6.69 5.14 0.71
C VAL A 136 -7.97 5.92 0.94
N THR A 137 -8.70 6.16 -0.15
CA THR A 137 -9.99 6.87 -0.14
C THR A 137 -11.18 5.92 -0.21
N SER A 138 -10.95 4.61 -0.26
CA SER A 138 -11.94 3.54 -0.44
C SER A 138 -12.80 3.71 -1.71
N VAL A 139 -13.33 2.60 -2.25
CA VAL A 139 -14.11 2.64 -3.50
C VAL A 139 -15.39 1.82 -3.43
N LEU A 140 -15.51 0.88 -2.49
CA LEU A 140 -16.61 -0.09 -2.43
C LEU A 140 -17.90 0.56 -1.89
N GLU A 141 -18.98 0.42 -2.64
CA GLU A 141 -20.32 0.86 -2.24
C GLU A 141 -20.81 0.16 -0.97
N SER A 142 -20.49 -1.13 -0.82
CA SER A 142 -20.84 -1.92 0.37
C SER A 142 -20.22 -1.34 1.65
N ALA A 143 -18.99 -0.81 1.57
CA ALA A 143 -18.36 -0.12 2.70
C ALA A 143 -19.12 1.16 3.08
N ALA A 144 -19.48 1.98 2.11
CA ALA A 144 -20.22 3.22 2.34
C ALA A 144 -21.57 2.94 3.03
N ARG A 145 -22.34 1.98 2.50
CA ARG A 145 -23.62 1.58 3.10
C ARG A 145 -23.49 1.05 4.52
N ASN A 146 -22.50 0.19 4.77
CA ASN A 146 -22.27 -0.38 6.11
C ASN A 146 -21.82 0.66 7.14
N LEU A 147 -21.28 1.79 6.68
CA LEU A 147 -20.85 2.91 7.54
C LEU A 147 -21.86 4.07 7.54
N GLY A 148 -23.09 3.81 7.11
CA GLY A 148 -24.24 4.72 7.26
C GLY A 148 -24.39 5.77 6.16
N LEU A 149 -23.62 5.68 5.09
CA LEU A 149 -23.79 6.54 3.92
C LEU A 149 -24.83 5.94 2.97
N ALA A 150 -25.65 6.79 2.33
CA ALA A 150 -26.64 6.35 1.33
C ALA A 150 -25.96 5.75 0.08
N GLN A 151 -24.83 6.32 -0.29
CA GLN A 151 -23.98 5.90 -1.42
C GLN A 151 -22.52 6.28 -1.15
N GLN A 152 -21.61 5.75 -1.94
CA GLN A 152 -20.20 6.16 -1.89
C GLN A 152 -20.07 7.62 -2.32
N MET A 153 -19.22 8.35 -1.61
CA MET A 153 -18.86 9.73 -1.96
C MET A 153 -18.21 9.79 -3.35
N ASP A 154 -18.45 10.87 -4.09
CA ASP A 154 -17.84 11.08 -5.40
C ASP A 154 -16.32 10.97 -5.36
N HIS A 155 -15.74 10.45 -6.46
CA HIS A 155 -14.30 10.15 -6.54
C HIS A 155 -13.43 11.35 -6.14
N ASP A 156 -13.66 12.52 -6.70
CA ASP A 156 -12.82 13.70 -6.46
C ASP A 156 -13.08 14.29 -5.07
N GLU A 157 -14.32 14.25 -4.60
CA GLU A 157 -14.67 14.68 -3.24
C GLU A 157 -13.98 13.82 -2.17
N ARG A 158 -13.81 12.51 -2.40
CA ARG A 158 -13.03 11.64 -1.49
C ARG A 158 -11.59 12.09 -1.36
N TYR A 159 -10.96 12.59 -2.45
CA TYR A 159 -9.61 13.15 -2.39
C TYR A 159 -9.55 14.50 -1.71
N ASP A 160 -10.58 15.36 -1.86
CA ASP A 160 -10.66 16.62 -1.14
C ASP A 160 -10.77 16.38 0.38
N ARG A 161 -11.63 15.45 0.78
CA ARG A 161 -11.74 15.01 2.18
C ARG A 161 -10.42 14.39 2.69
N ALA A 162 -9.76 13.56 1.88
CA ALA A 162 -8.48 12.96 2.22
C ALA A 162 -7.38 14.00 2.39
N GLN A 163 -7.37 15.07 1.58
CA GLN A 163 -6.40 16.14 1.75
C GLN A 163 -6.61 16.89 3.07
N GLU A 164 -7.85 17.25 3.41
CA GLU A 164 -8.14 17.87 4.69
C GLU A 164 -7.82 16.93 5.88
N PHE A 165 -8.08 15.63 5.71
CA PHE A 165 -7.69 14.62 6.70
C PHE A 165 -6.18 14.64 6.97
N LEU A 166 -5.36 14.65 5.90
CA LEU A 166 -3.90 14.73 6.03
C LEU A 166 -3.45 16.06 6.65
N ASP A 167 -4.05 17.18 6.26
CA ASP A 167 -3.71 18.49 6.83
C ASP A 167 -3.97 18.50 8.36
N VAL A 168 -5.06 17.89 8.82
CA VAL A 168 -5.34 17.72 10.26
C VAL A 168 -4.29 16.83 10.92
N THR A 169 -3.98 15.68 10.32
CA THR A 169 -2.99 14.76 10.92
C THR A 169 -1.59 15.35 10.92
N TYR A 170 -1.17 16.09 9.88
CA TYR A 170 0.09 16.82 9.88
C TYR A 170 0.15 17.89 10.97
N LYS A 171 -0.91 18.68 11.18
CA LYS A 171 -1.00 19.64 12.27
C LYS A 171 -0.81 18.96 13.63
N LEU A 172 -1.46 17.80 13.84
CA LEU A 172 -1.35 17.03 15.08
C LEU A 172 0.07 16.48 15.27
N TRP A 173 0.66 15.85 14.25
CA TRP A 173 1.95 15.16 14.37
C TRP A 173 3.15 16.12 14.35
N GLU A 174 3.17 17.07 13.41
CA GLU A 174 4.32 17.95 13.19
C GLU A 174 4.25 19.23 14.04
N GLY A 175 3.06 19.79 14.23
CA GLY A 175 2.90 21.13 14.77
C GLY A 175 2.42 21.22 16.20
N SER A 176 1.65 20.25 16.69
CA SER A 176 1.01 20.35 18.00
C SER A 176 1.98 20.34 19.20
N TRP A 177 3.12 19.67 19.08
CA TRP A 177 4.16 19.59 20.08
C TRP A 177 5.49 20.09 19.58
N GLU A 178 6.07 21.10 20.22
CA GLU A 178 7.43 21.55 19.89
C GLU A 178 8.48 20.53 20.33
N ASP A 179 9.66 20.63 19.72
CA ASP A 179 10.83 19.89 20.21
C ASP A 179 11.20 20.38 21.62
N GLY A 180 11.49 19.42 22.52
CA GLY A 180 11.79 19.73 23.91
C GLY A 180 10.58 19.98 24.80
N ALA A 181 9.34 19.83 24.31
CA ALA A 181 8.13 19.86 25.16
C ALA A 181 8.16 18.83 26.30
N LEU A 182 8.81 17.66 26.07
CA LEU A 182 9.00 16.63 27.09
C LEU A 182 10.22 16.97 27.95
N VAL A 183 9.97 17.53 29.13
CA VAL A 183 10.99 17.97 30.10
C VAL A 183 11.44 16.82 31.00
N ARG A 184 10.51 16.03 31.51
CA ARG A 184 10.73 14.88 32.42
C ARG A 184 11.58 15.22 33.65
N ASP A 185 11.45 16.45 34.17
CA ASP A 185 12.16 16.92 35.38
C ASP A 185 11.47 16.42 36.62
N ARG A 186 12.01 15.37 37.22
CA ARG A 186 11.49 14.76 38.44
C ARG A 186 11.64 15.65 39.64
N ALA A 187 12.69 16.49 39.70
CA ALA A 187 12.95 17.34 40.85
C ALA A 187 11.94 18.49 40.95
N ARG A 188 11.55 19.05 39.80
CA ARG A 188 10.50 20.09 39.74
C ARG A 188 9.10 19.55 39.59
N GLY A 189 8.91 18.25 39.39
CA GLY A 189 7.62 17.62 39.13
C GLY A 189 7.01 18.02 37.78
N VAL A 190 7.84 18.38 36.79
CA VAL A 190 7.43 18.83 35.45
C VAL A 190 7.69 17.72 34.45
N HIS A 191 6.64 17.12 33.90
CA HIS A 191 6.74 16.11 32.86
C HIS A 191 6.80 16.72 31.45
N VAL A 192 5.89 17.66 31.21
CA VAL A 192 5.77 18.38 29.92
C VAL A 192 5.75 19.88 30.19
N ASP A 193 6.40 20.67 29.37
CA ASP A 193 6.24 22.12 29.32
C ASP A 193 4.93 22.47 28.56
N PRO A 194 3.86 22.92 29.24
CA PRO A 194 2.60 23.20 28.59
C PRO A 194 2.69 24.37 27.58
N ALA A 195 3.67 25.26 27.70
CA ALA A 195 3.84 26.36 26.77
C ALA A 195 4.32 25.92 25.38
N ARG A 196 4.79 24.66 25.27
CA ARG A 196 5.26 24.03 24.03
C ARG A 196 4.28 23.02 23.44
N VAL A 197 3.05 23.00 23.93
CA VAL A 197 1.97 22.16 23.39
C VAL A 197 0.84 23.05 22.92
N HIS A 198 0.53 22.95 21.63
CA HIS A 198 -0.37 23.89 20.96
C HIS A 198 -1.63 23.19 20.45
N PRO A 199 -2.83 23.80 20.66
CA PRO A 199 -4.01 23.41 19.92
C PRO A 199 -3.79 23.66 18.43
N ILE A 200 -4.43 22.86 17.59
CA ILE A 200 -4.29 22.98 16.12
C ILE A 200 -5.35 23.87 15.49
N ASP A 201 -6.41 24.19 16.25
CA ASP A 201 -7.52 25.10 15.89
C ASP A 201 -8.05 24.89 14.46
N HIS A 202 -8.17 23.59 14.07
CA HIS A 202 -8.66 23.25 12.75
C HIS A 202 -10.17 23.32 12.64
N ALA A 203 -10.67 24.14 11.72
CA ALA A 203 -12.06 24.22 11.31
C ALA A 203 -12.10 24.21 9.77
N GLY A 204 -12.44 23.08 9.18
CA GLY A 204 -12.50 22.87 7.74
C GLY A 204 -13.88 22.45 7.24
N LYS A 205 -13.94 22.04 5.97
CA LYS A 205 -15.18 21.57 5.36
C LYS A 205 -15.65 20.24 5.94
N TYR A 206 -14.71 19.33 6.22
CA TYR A 206 -15.00 17.95 6.62
C TYR A 206 -14.72 17.68 8.08
N PHE A 207 -13.80 18.43 8.69
CA PHE A 207 -13.36 18.16 10.06
C PHE A 207 -13.26 19.44 10.90
N THR A 208 -13.60 19.30 12.19
CA THR A 208 -13.34 20.33 13.21
C THR A 208 -12.56 19.67 14.35
N VAL A 209 -11.31 20.12 14.55
CA VAL A 209 -10.40 19.59 15.55
C VAL A 209 -9.69 20.75 16.23
N PRO A 210 -10.25 21.30 17.32
CA PRO A 210 -9.67 22.46 17.98
C PRO A 210 -8.45 22.13 18.84
N GLY A 211 -8.39 20.94 19.44
CA GLY A 211 -7.43 20.58 20.47
C GLY A 211 -6.01 20.22 19.97
N ALA A 212 -5.10 20.07 20.93
CA ALA A 212 -3.76 19.56 20.70
C ALA A 212 -3.76 18.04 20.49
N HIS A 213 -2.67 17.52 19.92
CA HIS A 213 -2.45 16.07 19.85
C HIS A 213 -2.32 15.49 21.27
N LEU A 214 -3.05 14.40 21.51
CA LEU A 214 -3.10 13.79 22.85
C LEU A 214 -1.81 13.05 23.23
N SER A 215 -1.10 12.52 22.23
CA SER A 215 0.12 11.72 22.44
C SER A 215 1.37 12.59 22.31
N GLN A 216 2.40 12.28 23.11
CA GLN A 216 3.72 12.85 22.91
C GLN A 216 4.27 12.46 21.53
N PRO A 217 5.16 13.27 20.94
CA PRO A 217 5.74 12.97 19.63
C PRO A 217 6.50 11.65 19.60
N SER A 218 6.27 10.87 18.58
CA SER A 218 7.04 9.67 18.26
C SER A 218 8.29 9.99 17.43
N VAL A 219 9.11 9.00 17.14
CA VAL A 219 10.41 9.19 16.45
C VAL A 219 10.25 9.72 15.02
N GLN A 220 9.24 9.26 14.30
CA GLN A 220 8.94 9.75 12.94
C GLN A 220 8.02 10.97 12.94
N ARG A 221 7.29 11.22 14.03
CA ARG A 221 6.12 12.11 14.12
C ARG A 221 5.03 11.67 13.15
N THR A 222 5.11 12.07 11.90
CA THR A 222 4.29 11.52 10.81
C THR A 222 4.81 10.14 10.41
N PRO A 223 4.00 9.08 10.36
CA PRO A 223 4.42 7.79 9.79
C PRO A 223 4.79 7.97 8.32
N VAL A 224 5.60 7.06 7.75
CA VAL A 224 5.86 7.10 6.30
C VAL A 224 4.54 6.98 5.54
N ILE A 225 4.33 7.86 4.56
CA ILE A 225 3.08 7.91 3.78
C ILE A 225 3.24 7.11 2.49
N PHE A 226 2.50 6.00 2.40
CA PHE A 226 2.27 5.27 1.16
C PHE A 226 0.97 5.73 0.50
N GLN A 227 0.89 5.64 -0.83
CA GLN A 227 -0.32 5.93 -1.59
C GLN A 227 -0.36 5.09 -2.86
N ALA A 228 -1.57 4.64 -3.27
CA ALA A 228 -1.75 3.70 -4.37
C ALA A 228 -2.71 4.21 -5.48
N GLY A 229 -3.03 5.50 -5.54
CA GLY A 229 -3.98 6.05 -6.53
C GLY A 229 -3.34 6.34 -7.87
N THR A 230 -3.90 5.80 -8.96
CA THR A 230 -3.42 5.96 -10.33
C THR A 230 -4.26 6.90 -11.20
N SER A 231 -5.44 7.33 -10.73
CA SER A 231 -6.27 8.34 -11.41
C SER A 231 -5.54 9.70 -11.48
N PRO A 232 -5.93 10.63 -12.38
CA PRO A 232 -5.35 11.98 -12.41
C PRO A 232 -5.36 12.66 -11.04
N ARG A 233 -6.49 12.59 -10.32
CA ARG A 233 -6.62 13.14 -8.96
C ARG A 233 -5.75 12.38 -7.95
N GLY A 234 -5.67 11.04 -8.08
CA GLY A 234 -4.81 10.19 -7.26
C GLY A 234 -3.32 10.51 -7.45
N ARG A 235 -2.86 10.73 -8.68
CA ARG A 235 -1.48 11.14 -8.97
C ARG A 235 -1.14 12.52 -8.40
N GLU A 236 -2.06 13.48 -8.47
CA GLU A 236 -1.91 14.80 -7.84
C GLU A 236 -1.75 14.66 -6.31
N PHE A 237 -2.62 13.87 -5.69
CA PHE A 237 -2.57 13.60 -4.25
C PHE A 237 -1.28 12.89 -3.85
N ALA A 238 -0.83 11.91 -4.63
CA ALA A 238 0.43 11.21 -4.42
C ALA A 238 1.63 12.16 -4.53
N ALA A 239 1.70 12.96 -5.60
CA ALA A 239 2.77 13.93 -5.81
C ALA A 239 2.92 14.91 -4.64
N ARG A 240 1.80 15.30 -4.03
CA ARG A 240 1.76 16.19 -2.87
C ARG A 240 2.19 15.50 -1.58
N ASN A 241 1.64 14.31 -1.28
CA ASN A 241 1.66 13.77 0.08
C ASN A 241 2.50 12.50 0.25
N ALA A 242 2.71 11.70 -0.82
CA ALA A 242 3.36 10.40 -0.67
C ALA A 242 4.89 10.50 -0.52
N GLU A 243 5.44 9.59 0.27
CA GLU A 243 6.88 9.29 0.32
C GLU A 243 7.19 8.01 -0.47
N VAL A 244 6.20 7.11 -0.54
CA VAL A 244 6.24 5.91 -1.39
C VAL A 244 4.94 5.81 -2.18
N VAL A 245 5.03 5.61 -3.48
CA VAL A 245 3.87 5.37 -4.34
C VAL A 245 3.88 3.93 -4.82
N PHE A 246 2.79 3.23 -4.53
CA PHE A 246 2.53 1.90 -5.04
C PHE A 246 1.73 2.02 -6.35
N LEU A 247 2.33 1.61 -7.46
CA LEU A 247 1.71 1.63 -8.78
C LEU A 247 1.30 0.21 -9.17
N GLY A 248 0.02 0.04 -9.49
CA GLY A 248 -0.52 -1.20 -10.05
C GLY A 248 -0.52 -1.16 -11.57
N GLY A 249 -0.37 -2.34 -12.18
CA GLY A 249 -0.44 -2.52 -13.64
C GLY A 249 0.46 -3.66 -14.10
N ALA A 250 0.12 -4.24 -15.25
CA ALA A 250 0.88 -5.35 -15.82
C ALA A 250 2.06 -4.89 -16.69
N ARG A 251 1.98 -3.68 -17.28
CA ARG A 251 2.98 -3.17 -18.23
C ARG A 251 3.92 -2.16 -17.59
N ALA A 252 5.22 -2.44 -17.67
CA ALA A 252 6.26 -1.54 -17.20
C ALA A 252 6.18 -0.14 -17.83
N ALA A 253 5.84 -0.04 -19.12
CA ALA A 253 5.72 1.24 -19.82
C ALA A 253 4.63 2.16 -19.24
N ASP A 254 3.46 1.61 -18.86
CA ASP A 254 2.36 2.40 -18.26
C ASP A 254 2.72 2.86 -16.84
N ILE A 255 3.51 2.04 -16.11
CA ILE A 255 4.05 2.40 -14.80
C ILE A 255 5.09 3.50 -14.95
N ARG A 256 6.01 3.41 -15.91
CA ARG A 256 7.01 4.45 -16.21
C ARG A 256 6.36 5.79 -16.52
N GLU A 257 5.30 5.81 -17.31
CA GLU A 257 4.56 7.04 -17.60
C GLU A 257 3.99 7.65 -16.31
N SER A 258 3.38 6.82 -15.46
CA SER A 258 2.83 7.27 -14.18
C SER A 258 3.92 7.80 -13.23
N VAL A 259 5.07 7.13 -13.14
CA VAL A 259 6.25 7.58 -12.38
C VAL A 259 6.70 8.96 -12.86
N ALA A 260 6.85 9.13 -14.19
CA ALA A 260 7.30 10.40 -14.77
C ALA A 260 6.33 11.55 -14.44
N GLN A 261 5.02 11.31 -14.60
CA GLN A 261 3.98 12.31 -14.32
C GLN A 261 3.95 12.71 -12.84
N ILE A 262 4.03 11.74 -11.92
CA ILE A 262 4.02 12.01 -10.48
C ILE A 262 5.29 12.76 -10.07
N ARG A 263 6.48 12.35 -10.55
CA ARG A 263 7.75 13.07 -10.27
C ARG A 263 7.70 14.52 -10.78
N GLN A 264 7.26 14.71 -12.03
CA GLN A 264 7.13 16.05 -12.60
C GLN A 264 6.20 16.92 -11.75
N ARG A 265 5.07 16.38 -11.33
CA ARG A 265 4.11 17.11 -10.49
C ARG A 265 4.67 17.40 -9.10
N ALA A 266 5.38 16.46 -8.47
CA ALA A 266 6.03 16.67 -7.18
C ALA A 266 7.05 17.81 -7.24
N VAL A 267 7.89 17.87 -8.29
CA VAL A 267 8.83 18.95 -8.51
C VAL A 267 8.11 20.30 -8.70
N ALA A 268 7.01 20.34 -9.45
CA ALA A 268 6.19 21.54 -9.60
C ALA A 268 5.55 22.02 -8.27
N LEU A 269 5.38 21.13 -7.30
CA LEU A 269 4.94 21.42 -5.94
C LEU A 269 6.10 21.78 -4.99
N GLY A 270 7.33 21.88 -5.49
CA GLY A 270 8.52 22.26 -4.71
C GLY A 270 9.23 21.10 -4.02
N ARG A 271 8.88 19.85 -4.32
CA ARG A 271 9.54 18.67 -3.77
C ARG A 271 10.79 18.30 -4.59
N ALA A 272 11.78 17.71 -3.94
CA ALA A 272 12.97 17.23 -4.63
C ALA A 272 12.63 16.06 -5.60
N PRO A 273 13.37 15.88 -6.70
CA PRO A 273 13.11 14.84 -7.69
C PRO A 273 13.17 13.40 -7.12
N ASP A 274 13.90 13.21 -6.04
CA ASP A 274 14.11 11.94 -5.34
C ASP A 274 13.25 11.78 -4.06
N ALA A 275 12.34 12.74 -3.80
CA ALA A 275 11.53 12.76 -2.57
C ALA A 275 10.52 11.60 -2.50
N ILE A 276 10.19 10.97 -3.62
CA ILE A 276 9.21 9.89 -3.70
C ILE A 276 9.89 8.63 -4.23
N ARG A 277 9.71 7.53 -3.50
CA ARG A 277 10.04 6.17 -3.96
C ARG A 277 8.85 5.55 -4.65
N PHE A 278 9.10 4.71 -5.64
CA PHE A 278 8.07 4.01 -6.41
C PHE A 278 8.24 2.51 -6.29
N VAL A 279 7.16 1.82 -5.97
CA VAL A 279 7.12 0.35 -5.93
C VAL A 279 5.96 -0.16 -6.77
N THR A 280 6.10 -1.36 -7.32
CA THR A 280 5.01 -2.04 -8.02
C THR A 280 4.84 -3.46 -7.51
N ALA A 281 3.67 -4.07 -7.70
CA ALA A 281 3.49 -5.45 -7.30
C ALA A 281 3.94 -6.41 -8.38
N VAL A 282 4.47 -7.54 -7.94
CA VAL A 282 4.75 -8.71 -8.78
C VAL A 282 4.45 -9.99 -7.98
N THR A 283 4.03 -11.04 -8.69
CA THR A 283 3.96 -12.39 -8.12
C THR A 283 5.13 -13.20 -8.65
N VAL A 284 5.76 -14.00 -7.77
CA VAL A 284 6.89 -14.84 -8.15
C VAL A 284 6.56 -16.29 -7.87
N VAL A 285 6.73 -17.14 -8.89
CA VAL A 285 6.67 -18.60 -8.77
C VAL A 285 8.06 -19.14 -9.10
N THR A 286 8.80 -19.58 -8.10
CA THR A 286 10.20 -19.98 -8.24
C THR A 286 10.49 -21.34 -7.60
N ASP A 287 11.57 -21.94 -8.06
CA ASP A 287 12.15 -23.17 -7.51
C ASP A 287 13.64 -23.21 -7.92
N ALA A 288 14.39 -24.20 -7.45
CA ALA A 288 15.81 -24.36 -7.73
C ALA A 288 16.16 -24.45 -9.24
N THR A 289 15.22 -24.88 -10.08
CA THR A 289 15.36 -24.97 -11.54
C THR A 289 14.14 -24.40 -12.27
N ALA A 290 14.35 -23.88 -13.48
CA ALA A 290 13.25 -23.35 -14.31
C ALA A 290 12.16 -24.40 -14.57
N GLN A 291 12.56 -25.68 -14.80
CA GLN A 291 11.59 -26.76 -15.00
C GLN A 291 10.76 -27.06 -13.75
N ALA A 292 11.35 -27.00 -12.56
CA ALA A 292 10.61 -27.20 -11.29
C ALA A 292 9.65 -26.03 -11.05
N ALA A 293 10.08 -24.79 -11.27
CA ALA A 293 9.24 -23.61 -11.18
C ALA A 293 8.05 -23.67 -12.16
N GLN A 294 8.30 -24.13 -13.39
CA GLN A 294 7.24 -24.28 -14.39
C GLN A 294 6.19 -25.33 -13.96
N ARG A 295 6.62 -26.50 -13.45
CA ARG A 295 5.69 -27.52 -12.90
C ARG A 295 4.90 -26.98 -11.72
N LYS A 296 5.54 -26.23 -10.82
CA LYS A 296 4.87 -25.56 -9.70
C LYS A 296 3.79 -24.59 -10.20
N HIS A 297 4.10 -23.77 -11.20
CA HIS A 297 3.14 -22.86 -11.81
C HIS A 297 1.95 -23.60 -12.45
N GLU A 298 2.21 -24.65 -13.21
CA GLU A 298 1.16 -25.50 -13.82
C GLU A 298 0.27 -26.17 -12.76
N ASP A 299 0.85 -26.58 -11.62
CA ASP A 299 0.08 -27.12 -10.51
C ASP A 299 -0.81 -26.04 -9.86
N LEU A 300 -0.29 -24.85 -9.60
CA LEU A 300 -1.06 -23.72 -9.08
C LEU A 300 -2.26 -23.36 -9.97
N LEU A 301 -2.07 -23.37 -11.30
CA LEU A 301 -3.15 -23.05 -12.26
C LEU A 301 -4.36 -23.98 -12.13
N ARG A 302 -4.19 -25.21 -11.64
CA ARG A 302 -5.31 -26.17 -11.42
C ARG A 302 -6.24 -25.75 -10.28
N TYR A 303 -5.78 -24.88 -9.39
CA TYR A 303 -6.53 -24.41 -8.22
C TYR A 303 -7.08 -23.00 -8.38
N THR A 304 -6.77 -22.31 -9.50
CA THR A 304 -7.40 -21.02 -9.80
C THR A 304 -8.92 -21.17 -9.94
N ASP A 305 -9.66 -20.11 -9.66
CA ASP A 305 -11.12 -20.07 -9.75
C ASP A 305 -11.51 -18.83 -10.56
N GLU A 306 -12.07 -19.07 -11.77
CA GLU A 306 -12.44 -17.98 -12.69
C GLU A 306 -13.56 -17.09 -12.12
N ASP A 307 -14.51 -17.65 -11.37
CA ASP A 307 -15.57 -16.86 -10.73
C ASP A 307 -14.99 -15.96 -9.64
N ALA A 308 -14.03 -16.48 -8.84
CA ALA A 308 -13.34 -15.70 -7.84
C ALA A 308 -12.51 -14.55 -8.48
N ALA A 309 -11.82 -14.84 -9.58
CA ALA A 309 -11.08 -13.85 -10.35
C ALA A 309 -11.99 -12.74 -10.90
N LEU A 310 -13.16 -13.11 -11.42
CA LEU A 310 -14.12 -12.14 -11.91
C LEU A 310 -14.86 -11.39 -10.81
N ALA A 311 -15.03 -11.98 -9.63
CA ALA A 311 -15.55 -11.25 -8.47
C ALA A 311 -14.57 -10.15 -8.03
N LEU A 312 -13.25 -10.43 -8.00
CA LEU A 312 -12.22 -9.42 -7.79
C LEU A 312 -12.25 -8.35 -8.88
N PHE A 313 -12.31 -8.76 -10.14
CA PHE A 313 -12.34 -7.83 -11.27
C PHE A 313 -13.58 -6.95 -11.29
N SER A 314 -14.74 -7.52 -10.91
CA SER A 314 -15.99 -6.77 -10.75
C SER A 314 -15.85 -5.69 -9.69
N ALA A 315 -15.25 -5.98 -8.56
CA ALA A 315 -15.04 -5.01 -7.48
C ALA A 315 -14.07 -3.89 -7.89
N TRP A 316 -13.01 -4.20 -8.65
CA TRP A 316 -12.01 -3.21 -9.10
C TRP A 316 -12.54 -2.31 -10.23
N THR A 317 -13.48 -2.81 -11.04
CA THR A 317 -14.00 -2.09 -12.20
C THR A 317 -15.38 -1.48 -11.99
N GLY A 318 -16.11 -1.92 -10.96
CA GLY A 318 -17.52 -1.56 -10.76
C GLY A 318 -18.46 -2.19 -11.78
N VAL A 319 -18.00 -3.18 -12.56
CA VAL A 319 -18.77 -3.86 -13.62
C VAL A 319 -19.17 -5.24 -13.16
N ASP A 320 -20.42 -5.61 -13.30
CA ASP A 320 -20.90 -6.97 -13.03
C ASP A 320 -20.53 -7.91 -14.19
N TRP A 321 -19.35 -8.54 -14.06
CA TRP A 321 -18.81 -9.46 -15.07
C TRP A 321 -19.55 -10.80 -15.13
N SER A 322 -20.46 -11.09 -14.22
CA SER A 322 -21.32 -12.28 -14.29
C SER A 322 -22.31 -12.26 -15.45
N ARG A 323 -22.58 -11.06 -16.00
CA ARG A 323 -23.53 -10.84 -17.11
C ARG A 323 -22.98 -11.15 -18.48
N PHE A 324 -21.69 -11.47 -18.58
CA PHE A 324 -21.00 -11.66 -19.85
C PHE A 324 -20.52 -13.10 -19.98
N ASP A 325 -20.69 -13.67 -21.19
CA ASP A 325 -20.19 -14.98 -21.50
C ASP A 325 -18.65 -15.01 -21.47
N ARG A 326 -18.07 -16.13 -21.05
CA ARG A 326 -16.61 -16.30 -20.96
C ARG A 326 -15.90 -16.05 -22.30
N ASP A 327 -16.51 -16.42 -23.41
CA ASP A 327 -15.98 -16.27 -24.76
C ASP A 327 -16.27 -14.88 -25.36
N GLN A 328 -17.00 -14.02 -24.63
CA GLN A 328 -17.33 -12.68 -25.12
C GLN A 328 -16.07 -11.80 -25.19
N PRO A 329 -15.78 -11.19 -26.35
CA PRO A 329 -14.66 -10.27 -26.49
C PRO A 329 -14.88 -8.98 -25.69
N LEU A 330 -13.82 -8.49 -25.04
CA LEU A 330 -13.85 -7.28 -24.21
C LEU A 330 -14.17 -6.00 -25.00
N GLU A 331 -13.81 -5.94 -26.27
CA GLU A 331 -13.98 -4.76 -27.14
C GLU A 331 -15.45 -4.34 -27.32
N TYR A 332 -16.38 -5.26 -27.10
CA TYR A 332 -17.83 -5.01 -27.22
C TYR A 332 -18.50 -4.66 -25.87
N ILE A 333 -17.71 -4.45 -24.82
CA ILE A 333 -18.26 -4.15 -23.50
C ILE A 333 -18.14 -2.65 -23.24
N GLU A 334 -19.25 -1.93 -23.41
CA GLU A 334 -19.32 -0.51 -23.08
C GLU A 334 -19.61 -0.31 -21.58
N THR A 335 -18.62 0.20 -20.84
CA THR A 335 -18.80 0.62 -19.45
C THR A 335 -18.03 1.88 -19.14
N ASN A 336 -18.62 2.81 -18.38
CA ASN A 336 -17.93 4.03 -17.96
C ASN A 336 -16.82 3.76 -16.92
N ALA A 337 -17.01 2.78 -16.06
CA ALA A 337 -16.05 2.40 -14.99
C ALA A 337 -14.96 1.46 -15.49
N GLY A 338 -15.27 0.56 -16.44
CA GLY A 338 -14.36 -0.46 -16.95
C GLY A 338 -13.36 0.00 -18.00
N ARG A 339 -13.50 1.19 -18.59
CA ARG A 339 -12.65 1.64 -19.72
C ARG A 339 -11.16 1.65 -19.42
N SER A 340 -10.75 1.96 -18.21
CA SER A 340 -9.34 1.95 -17.82
C SER A 340 -8.80 0.52 -17.64
N ALA A 341 -9.58 -0.35 -17.00
CA ALA A 341 -9.21 -1.75 -16.82
C ALA A 341 -9.22 -2.50 -18.16
N LEU A 342 -10.23 -2.28 -19.01
CA LEU A 342 -10.30 -2.85 -20.36
C LEU A 342 -9.12 -2.40 -21.24
N ARG A 343 -8.77 -1.11 -21.21
CA ARG A 343 -7.59 -0.60 -21.91
C ARG A 343 -6.29 -1.21 -21.42
N ASN A 344 -6.20 -1.56 -20.15
CA ASN A 344 -5.01 -2.24 -19.63
C ASN A 344 -4.82 -3.61 -20.30
N PHE A 345 -5.88 -4.42 -20.43
CA PHE A 345 -5.78 -5.73 -21.08
C PHE A 345 -5.49 -5.63 -22.59
N THR A 346 -6.19 -4.75 -23.31
CA THR A 346 -5.93 -4.55 -24.76
C THR A 346 -4.54 -3.97 -25.03
N ARG A 347 -3.87 -3.37 -24.04
CA ARG A 347 -2.49 -2.89 -24.13
C ARG A 347 -1.45 -3.94 -23.74
N ILE A 348 -1.80 -4.95 -22.92
CA ILE A 348 -0.88 -6.04 -22.54
C ILE A 348 -0.43 -6.79 -23.80
N ASP A 349 -1.38 -7.11 -24.67
CA ASP A 349 -1.14 -7.73 -25.97
C ASP A 349 -2.16 -7.16 -26.96
N ALA A 350 -1.69 -6.25 -27.82
CA ALA A 350 -2.55 -5.54 -28.79
C ALA A 350 -3.02 -6.47 -29.93
N ASP A 351 -2.31 -7.56 -30.17
CA ASP A 351 -2.62 -8.52 -31.21
C ASP A 351 -3.60 -9.61 -30.72
N ARG A 352 -3.78 -9.71 -29.40
CA ARG A 352 -4.70 -10.66 -28.78
C ARG A 352 -6.09 -10.09 -28.64
N ARG A 353 -7.06 -10.83 -29.14
CA ARG A 353 -8.47 -10.55 -28.89
C ARG A 353 -8.87 -11.14 -27.51
N TRP A 354 -8.75 -10.32 -26.48
CA TRP A 354 -9.06 -10.70 -25.12
C TRP A 354 -10.55 -11.01 -24.93
N THR A 355 -10.85 -12.13 -24.27
CA THR A 355 -12.19 -12.51 -23.83
C THR A 355 -12.33 -12.35 -22.30
N VAL A 356 -13.56 -12.41 -21.79
CA VAL A 356 -13.83 -12.41 -20.34
C VAL A 356 -13.14 -13.58 -19.64
N GLY A 357 -13.13 -14.77 -20.25
CA GLY A 357 -12.41 -15.93 -19.73
C GLY A 357 -10.89 -15.76 -19.73
N ASP A 358 -10.32 -15.06 -20.73
CA ASP A 358 -8.88 -14.74 -20.75
C ASP A 358 -8.50 -13.85 -19.58
N VAL A 359 -9.33 -12.85 -19.28
CA VAL A 359 -9.15 -11.96 -18.11
C VAL A 359 -9.21 -12.75 -16.81
N ALA A 360 -10.20 -13.64 -16.66
CA ALA A 360 -10.34 -14.46 -15.47
C ALA A 360 -9.10 -15.34 -15.23
N ARG A 361 -8.59 -15.99 -16.30
CA ARG A 361 -7.37 -16.79 -16.23
C ARG A 361 -6.13 -15.96 -15.91
N TYR A 362 -6.00 -14.79 -16.49
CA TYR A 362 -4.89 -13.87 -16.21
C TYR A 362 -4.87 -13.44 -14.74
N ILE A 363 -6.03 -13.05 -14.20
CA ILE A 363 -6.18 -12.60 -12.82
C ILE A 363 -6.00 -13.75 -11.81
N GLY A 364 -6.18 -14.99 -12.23
CA GLY A 364 -6.17 -16.17 -11.36
C GLY A 364 -4.93 -16.32 -10.48
N ILE A 365 -3.77 -15.85 -10.94
CA ILE A 365 -2.53 -15.76 -10.16
C ILE A 365 -1.99 -14.33 -10.24
N GLY A 366 -1.83 -13.65 -9.09
CA GLY A 366 -1.21 -12.34 -9.03
C GLY A 366 -2.15 -11.15 -9.36
N GLY A 367 -3.43 -11.39 -9.67
CA GLY A 367 -4.37 -10.31 -9.97
C GLY A 367 -4.01 -9.56 -11.25
N LEU A 368 -3.91 -8.22 -11.18
CA LEU A 368 -3.54 -7.36 -12.32
C LEU A 368 -2.03 -7.15 -12.46
N HIS A 369 -1.20 -7.85 -11.66
CA HIS A 369 0.26 -7.68 -11.65
C HIS A 369 0.94 -8.79 -12.46
N PRO A 370 2.15 -8.56 -12.98
CA PRO A 370 2.88 -9.61 -13.68
C PRO A 370 3.28 -10.75 -12.74
N THR A 371 3.26 -11.96 -13.27
CA THR A 371 3.75 -13.16 -12.60
C THR A 371 5.04 -13.61 -13.29
N PHE A 372 6.15 -13.67 -12.52
CA PHE A 372 7.43 -14.18 -12.99
C PHE A 372 7.62 -15.62 -12.56
N VAL A 373 7.92 -16.50 -13.51
CA VAL A 373 8.10 -17.93 -13.30
C VAL A 373 9.50 -18.34 -13.74
N GLY A 374 10.29 -18.97 -12.85
CA GLY A 374 11.62 -19.42 -13.23
C GLY A 374 12.52 -19.79 -12.05
N ASP A 375 13.76 -20.14 -12.40
CA ASP A 375 14.85 -20.32 -11.43
C ASP A 375 15.35 -18.98 -10.87
N PRO A 376 16.25 -19.00 -9.86
CA PRO A 376 16.73 -17.79 -9.20
C PRO A 376 17.36 -16.76 -10.15
N VAL A 377 18.10 -17.20 -11.17
CA VAL A 377 18.75 -16.30 -12.14
C VAL A 377 17.72 -15.66 -13.03
N THR A 378 16.86 -16.47 -13.66
CA THR A 378 15.80 -16.02 -14.57
C THR A 378 14.86 -15.02 -13.90
N VAL A 379 14.41 -15.30 -12.67
CA VAL A 379 13.50 -14.39 -11.95
C VAL A 379 14.21 -13.11 -11.54
N SER A 380 15.47 -13.20 -11.06
CA SER A 380 16.23 -11.99 -10.70
C SER A 380 16.49 -11.10 -11.92
N ASP A 381 16.81 -11.68 -13.08
CA ASP A 381 16.94 -10.92 -14.34
C ASP A 381 15.63 -10.22 -14.72
N ALA A 382 14.49 -10.93 -14.58
CA ALA A 382 13.17 -10.37 -14.87
C ALA A 382 12.81 -9.23 -13.93
N LEU A 383 13.09 -9.36 -12.62
CA LEU A 383 12.85 -8.31 -11.63
C LEU A 383 13.71 -7.06 -11.93
N GLU A 384 15.01 -7.24 -12.18
CA GLU A 384 15.90 -6.12 -12.51
C GLU A 384 15.48 -5.41 -13.80
N HIS A 385 15.23 -6.18 -14.85
CA HIS A 385 14.77 -5.62 -16.13
C HIS A 385 13.44 -4.84 -15.97
N TYR A 386 12.48 -5.42 -15.25
CA TYR A 386 11.18 -4.79 -15.03
C TYR A 386 11.30 -3.52 -14.18
N ALA A 387 12.15 -3.52 -13.13
CA ALA A 387 12.40 -2.33 -12.32
C ALA A 387 13.00 -1.19 -13.16
N ASP A 388 13.98 -1.50 -13.99
CA ASP A 388 14.65 -0.53 -14.87
C ASP A 388 13.71 0.00 -15.96
N GLU A 389 12.91 -0.89 -16.57
CA GLU A 389 11.92 -0.52 -17.59
C GLU A 389 10.80 0.34 -17.00
N ALA A 390 10.24 -0.04 -15.84
CA ALA A 390 9.18 0.70 -15.17
C ALA A 390 9.68 1.97 -14.46
N GLY A 391 10.98 2.08 -14.19
CA GLY A 391 11.57 3.19 -13.45
C GLY A 391 11.16 3.21 -11.97
N VAL A 392 10.95 2.02 -11.37
CA VAL A 392 10.58 1.85 -9.97
C VAL A 392 11.78 1.51 -9.10
N ASP A 393 11.68 1.82 -7.80
CA ASP A 393 12.74 1.59 -6.82
C ASP A 393 12.64 0.18 -6.18
N GLY A 394 11.56 -0.57 -6.44
CA GLY A 394 11.37 -1.89 -5.86
C GLY A 394 9.99 -2.49 -6.02
N PHE A 395 9.69 -3.49 -5.18
CA PHE A 395 8.53 -4.34 -5.37
C PHE A 395 7.73 -4.61 -4.09
N ASN A 396 6.42 -4.69 -4.26
CA ASN A 396 5.50 -5.37 -3.37
C ASN A 396 5.36 -6.82 -3.87
N ILE A 397 6.00 -7.77 -3.19
CA ILE A 397 6.01 -9.19 -3.57
C ILE A 397 4.70 -9.83 -3.09
N ALA A 398 3.82 -10.14 -4.04
CA ALA A 398 2.58 -10.85 -3.78
C ALA A 398 2.82 -12.37 -3.79
N TYR A 399 1.88 -13.12 -3.22
CA TYR A 399 1.96 -14.57 -3.10
C TYR A 399 0.89 -15.25 -3.98
N ALA A 400 1.23 -16.43 -4.48
CA ALA A 400 0.26 -17.37 -5.03
C ALA A 400 -0.34 -18.22 -3.90
N VAL A 401 0.51 -18.85 -3.09
CA VAL A 401 0.13 -19.59 -1.87
C VAL A 401 0.90 -19.04 -0.67
N SER A 402 0.25 -18.94 0.47
CA SER A 402 0.82 -18.35 1.68
C SER A 402 1.01 -19.40 2.80
N PRO A 403 2.17 -19.40 3.53
CA PRO A 403 3.35 -18.56 3.35
C PRO A 403 4.32 -19.04 2.26
N GLY A 404 4.06 -20.19 1.60
CA GLY A 404 4.98 -20.91 0.73
C GLY A 404 5.64 -20.05 -0.35
N SER A 405 4.91 -19.12 -0.99
CA SER A 405 5.51 -18.22 -1.98
C SER A 405 6.56 -17.27 -1.38
N PHE A 406 6.38 -16.83 -0.14
CA PHE A 406 7.40 -16.03 0.56
C PHE A 406 8.60 -16.88 0.95
N GLU A 407 8.38 -18.13 1.39
CA GLU A 407 9.43 -19.09 1.73
C GLU A 407 10.29 -19.42 0.50
N ASP A 408 9.67 -19.65 -0.64
CA ASP A 408 10.35 -19.88 -1.93
C ASP A 408 11.16 -18.64 -2.35
N PHE A 409 10.58 -17.45 -2.28
CA PHE A 409 11.27 -16.21 -2.62
C PHE A 409 12.49 -15.98 -1.73
N VAL A 410 12.35 -16.19 -0.45
CA VAL A 410 13.44 -16.06 0.53
C VAL A 410 14.53 -17.09 0.28
N THR A 411 14.15 -18.33 -0.05
CA THR A 411 15.09 -19.44 -0.26
C THR A 411 15.86 -19.29 -1.58
N HIS A 412 15.20 -18.87 -2.63
CA HIS A 412 15.74 -18.91 -3.98
C HIS A 412 16.17 -17.53 -4.51
N ILE A 413 15.36 -16.51 -4.33
CA ILE A 413 15.59 -15.19 -4.96
C ILE A 413 16.47 -14.28 -4.09
N VAL A 414 16.24 -14.23 -2.78
CA VAL A 414 17.02 -13.37 -1.87
C VAL A 414 18.52 -13.61 -1.95
N PRO A 415 19.04 -14.87 -1.95
CA PRO A 415 20.48 -15.10 -2.09
C PRO A 415 21.06 -14.57 -3.40
N GLU A 416 20.32 -14.70 -4.51
CA GLU A 416 20.75 -14.23 -5.82
C GLU A 416 20.75 -12.70 -5.89
N LEU A 417 19.71 -12.03 -5.38
CA LEU A 417 19.68 -10.57 -5.30
C LEU A 417 20.80 -10.01 -4.40
N ARG A 418 21.14 -10.71 -3.30
CA ARG A 418 22.31 -10.34 -2.46
C ARG A 418 23.62 -10.48 -3.22
N ARG A 419 23.82 -11.59 -3.94
CA ARG A 419 25.00 -11.81 -4.77
C ARG A 419 25.19 -10.71 -5.82
N ARG A 420 24.09 -10.19 -6.35
CA ARG A 420 24.09 -9.09 -7.33
C ARG A 420 24.23 -7.69 -6.70
N GLY A 421 24.24 -7.58 -5.37
CA GLY A 421 24.25 -6.30 -4.67
C GLY A 421 22.92 -5.52 -4.77
N ARG A 422 21.82 -6.23 -5.06
CA ARG A 422 20.46 -5.64 -5.20
C ARG A 422 19.69 -5.60 -3.90
N LEU A 423 20.22 -6.09 -2.81
CA LEU A 423 19.65 -5.93 -1.46
C LEU A 423 20.58 -5.10 -0.60
N ALA A 424 20.01 -4.15 0.13
CA ALA A 424 20.76 -3.35 1.10
C ALA A 424 21.27 -4.23 2.24
N GLU A 425 22.48 -3.95 2.70
CA GLU A 425 23.00 -4.57 3.91
C GLU A 425 22.15 -4.18 5.12
N ARG A 426 22.00 -5.13 6.05
CA ARG A 426 21.32 -4.87 7.30
C ARG A 426 22.20 -4.05 8.25
N PRO A 427 21.73 -2.91 8.73
CA PRO A 427 22.45 -2.18 9.75
C PRO A 427 22.41 -2.96 11.08
N ALA A 428 23.48 -2.86 11.88
CA ALA A 428 23.55 -3.51 13.18
C ALA A 428 22.47 -3.04 14.15
N GLN A 429 22.06 -1.77 14.03
CA GLN A 429 20.94 -1.18 14.77
C GLN A 429 19.74 -0.96 13.86
N PRO A 430 18.51 -1.19 14.36
CA PRO A 430 17.31 -0.90 13.59
C PRO A 430 17.24 0.57 13.18
N LEU A 431 16.92 0.82 11.93
CA LEU A 431 16.58 2.14 11.40
C LEU A 431 15.07 2.30 11.39
N THR A 432 14.59 3.55 11.44
CA THR A 432 13.21 3.85 11.09
C THR A 432 12.97 3.50 9.63
N LEU A 433 11.71 3.27 9.23
CA LEU A 433 11.41 3.02 7.82
C LEU A 433 11.84 4.19 6.94
N ARG A 434 11.63 5.43 7.41
CA ARG A 434 12.04 6.61 6.63
C ARG A 434 13.54 6.67 6.44
N GLU A 435 14.35 6.35 7.45
CA GLU A 435 15.80 6.26 7.29
C GLU A 435 16.23 5.21 6.27
N ARG A 436 15.52 4.09 6.20
CA ARG A 436 15.79 3.05 5.18
C ARG A 436 15.50 3.54 3.76
N LEU A 437 14.44 4.31 3.57
CA LEU A 437 13.97 4.79 2.27
C LEU A 437 14.69 6.06 1.80
N GLN A 438 15.04 6.96 2.73
CA GLN A 438 15.53 8.30 2.44
C GLN A 438 16.98 8.54 2.88
N GLY A 439 17.58 7.60 3.61
CA GLY A 439 18.95 7.68 4.12
C GLY A 439 19.02 7.89 5.63
N THR A 440 20.10 7.39 6.23
CA THR A 440 20.35 7.43 7.67
C THR A 440 20.30 8.87 8.21
N GLY A 441 19.57 9.07 9.31
CA GLY A 441 19.35 10.37 9.96
C GLY A 441 18.05 11.05 9.51
N GLN A 442 17.46 10.68 8.40
CA GLN A 442 16.17 11.23 7.93
C GLN A 442 15.01 10.55 8.68
N ARG A 443 14.78 10.90 9.93
CA ARG A 443 13.71 10.29 10.76
C ARG A 443 12.36 10.94 10.60
N ARG A 444 12.32 12.25 10.26
CA ARG A 444 11.11 13.05 10.08
C ARG A 444 10.85 13.31 8.60
N LEU A 445 9.68 13.85 8.28
CA LEU A 445 9.41 14.37 6.94
C LEU A 445 10.56 15.27 6.48
N ARG A 446 10.89 15.20 5.19
CA ARG A 446 11.84 16.14 4.56
C ARG A 446 11.26 17.57 4.61
N ASP A 447 12.10 18.57 4.62
CA ASP A 447 11.66 19.97 4.71
C ASP A 447 10.88 20.42 3.45
N ASP A 448 11.12 19.75 2.32
CA ASP A 448 10.39 19.97 1.06
C ASP A 448 9.02 19.26 1.03
N HIS A 449 8.67 18.46 2.05
CA HIS A 449 7.38 17.82 2.14
C HIS A 449 6.30 18.78 2.66
N PRO A 450 5.11 18.89 2.02
CA PRO A 450 4.07 19.84 2.45
C PRO A 450 3.66 19.71 3.93
N GLY A 451 3.67 18.49 4.47
CA GLY A 451 3.39 18.24 5.90
C GLY A 451 4.39 18.89 6.84
N ALA A 452 5.65 19.10 6.41
CA ALA A 452 6.68 19.77 7.22
C ALA A 452 6.38 21.27 7.45
N ALA A 453 5.58 21.88 6.59
CA ALA A 453 5.16 23.28 6.76
C ALA A 453 4.30 23.48 8.02
N PHE A 454 3.70 22.43 8.56
CA PHE A 454 2.88 22.49 9.79
C PHE A 454 3.73 22.47 11.07
N ARG A 455 5.05 22.32 11.01
CA ARG A 455 5.95 22.46 12.19
C ARG A 455 5.86 23.84 12.83
N ASP A 456 5.50 24.85 12.05
CA ASP A 456 5.15 26.18 12.54
C ASP A 456 3.66 26.45 12.26
N LEU A 457 2.80 26.12 13.25
CA LEU A 457 1.35 26.30 13.12
C LEU A 457 0.96 27.77 12.94
N ARG A 458 1.73 28.73 13.49
CA ARG A 458 1.44 30.16 13.37
C ARG A 458 1.67 30.65 11.94
N ALA A 459 2.80 30.26 11.33
CA ALA A 459 3.09 30.57 9.93
C ALA A 459 2.17 29.83 8.95
N ALA A 460 1.73 28.61 9.28
CA ALA A 460 0.81 27.83 8.46
C ALA A 460 -0.61 28.40 8.41
N GLY A 461 -1.09 28.95 9.53
CA GLY A 461 -2.39 29.65 9.62
C GLY A 461 -2.47 30.90 8.74
N ALA A 462 -1.38 31.64 8.64
CA ALA A 462 -1.30 32.84 7.79
C ALA A 462 -1.34 32.50 6.27
N ARG A 463 -0.80 31.35 5.86
CA ARG A 463 -0.82 30.90 4.45
C ARG A 463 -2.19 30.35 4.01
N GLY A 464 -2.93 29.68 4.92
CA GLY A 464 -4.27 29.17 4.64
C GLY A 464 -5.31 30.28 4.40
N ALA A 465 -5.16 31.42 5.05
CA ALA A 465 -6.03 32.59 4.85
C ALA A 465 -5.81 33.26 3.48
N HIS A 466 -4.61 33.17 2.88
CA HIS A 466 -4.33 33.75 1.57
C HIS A 466 -4.82 32.91 0.39
N THR A 467 -4.89 31.57 0.53
CA THR A 467 -5.39 30.69 -0.53
C THR A 467 -6.93 30.67 -0.63
N ALA A 468 -7.63 31.01 0.43
CA ALA A 468 -9.10 31.11 0.43
C ALA A 468 -9.63 32.41 -0.23
N GLN A 469 -8.76 33.42 -0.46
CA GLN A 469 -9.14 34.69 -1.10
C GLN A 469 -8.75 34.79 -2.59
N ALA A 470 -8.16 33.76 -3.18
CA ALA A 470 -7.65 33.79 -4.56
C ALA A 470 -8.43 32.86 -5.52
N THR A 471 -9.76 32.77 -5.36
CA THR A 471 -10.59 32.16 -6.40
C THR A 471 -11.75 33.12 -6.68
N PRO A 472 -11.77 33.81 -7.86
CA PRO A 472 -12.93 34.55 -8.32
C PRO A 472 -14.03 33.59 -8.81
#